data_dfa46377b3ce7c293637bf8ad0b14f79
#
_entry.id   dfa46377b3ce7c293637bf8ad0b14f79
#
_cell.length_a   1.000
_cell.length_b   1.000
_cell.length_c   1.000
_cell.angle_alpha   90.00
_cell.angle_beta   90.00
_cell.angle_gamma   90.00
#
_symmetry.space_group_name_H-M   'P 1'
#
loop_
_entity.id
_entity.type
_entity.pdbx_description
1 polymer ?
#
loop_
_entity_poly.entity_id
_entity_poly.type
_entity_poly.pdbx_seq_one_letter_code
_entity_poly.pdbx_strand_id
1 'polypeptide(L)'
;MDLRTVVCATCVACLIASGSATAGTNDILIGLDSKITYGPDGQINGAPANDAVLVMDISDPAKPRIRASLPLANSLLGPPTNLQITPDGKLGLVANSVMHVQEGNAWKAVPDNKLYVIDLTAEPPKLIDTVTVGRQPSGLSISRKGDLALIANRDGKSVSVVSIQGTTVKAIAEVPVEQQAAAVAIAPDGNRAFVCLNLANKIGVLSIDGETVTYDKSLDIPSAFNPYNIDFTPDGKYVIASNTGAAKNNTDAEVIIEATGPHPHVIDVISPGIGPEGFAIAPDGKTAAAPLLLGTKDSDWFKTKAGELALMSIGEGGKLTVTARAPLGGLPEGVVYSPNSDYLYVGNYIDQDLQVFSLAGGKLTEVGPKLKLPGQPASMRGPVR
;
A
#
# COMPACT_ATOMS: atom_id res chain seq x y z
N MET A 1 -78.98 26.32 1.51
CA MET A 1 -77.82 27.18 1.89
C MET A 1 -76.63 26.23 2.05
N ASP A 2 -75.92 25.99 0.93
CA ASP A 2 -74.82 25.02 0.83
C ASP A 2 -73.49 25.60 1.30
N LEU A 3 -72.89 25.02 2.29
CA LEU A 3 -71.50 25.27 2.66
C LEU A 3 -70.60 24.26 2.00
N ARG A 4 -69.88 24.64 0.96
CA ARG A 4 -68.81 23.84 0.33
C ARG A 4 -67.52 24.01 1.14
N THR A 5 -67.05 22.89 1.71
CA THR A 5 -65.77 22.76 2.36
C THR A 5 -64.70 22.60 1.26
N VAL A 6 -63.74 23.54 1.20
CA VAL A 6 -62.56 23.45 0.34
C VAL A 6 -61.47 22.74 1.14
N VAL A 7 -61.08 21.53 0.70
CA VAL A 7 -59.91 20.82 1.22
C VAL A 7 -58.72 21.26 0.42
N CYS A 8 -57.80 21.96 1.10
CA CYS A 8 -56.48 22.33 0.56
C CYS A 8 -55.52 21.18 0.74
N ALA A 9 -55.16 20.50 -0.33
CA ALA A 9 -54.12 19.44 -0.30
C ALA A 9 -52.75 20.09 -0.45
N THR A 10 -51.99 20.12 0.65
CA THR A 10 -50.59 20.54 0.65
C THR A 10 -49.72 19.36 0.20
N CYS A 11 -49.26 19.38 -1.04
CA CYS A 11 -48.22 18.47 -1.52
C CYS A 11 -46.90 18.85 -0.89
N VAL A 12 -46.39 18.06 0.08
CA VAL A 12 -45.02 18.08 0.54
C VAL A 12 -44.18 17.33 -0.49
N ALA A 13 -43.45 18.08 -1.33
CA ALA A 13 -42.43 17.48 -2.20
C ALA A 13 -41.21 17.10 -1.34
N CYS A 14 -41.04 15.82 -1.04
CA CYS A 14 -39.80 15.28 -0.55
C CYS A 14 -38.74 15.40 -1.65
N LEU A 15 -37.85 16.39 -1.52
CA LEU A 15 -36.59 16.42 -2.25
C LEU A 15 -35.70 15.30 -1.70
N ILE A 16 -35.71 14.16 -2.39
CA ILE A 16 -34.68 13.14 -2.22
C ILE A 16 -33.42 13.71 -2.86
N ALA A 17 -32.54 14.25 -2.02
CA ALA A 17 -31.17 14.53 -2.43
C ALA A 17 -30.51 13.18 -2.75
N SER A 18 -30.51 12.80 -4.03
CA SER A 18 -29.66 11.74 -4.55
C SER A 18 -28.22 12.24 -4.41
N GLY A 19 -27.59 11.93 -3.28
CA GLY A 19 -26.14 11.99 -3.16
C GLY A 19 -25.55 11.11 -4.25
N SER A 20 -24.96 11.74 -5.27
CA SER A 20 -24.12 11.05 -6.22
C SER A 20 -23.01 10.40 -5.40
N ALA A 21 -23.11 9.10 -5.16
CA ALA A 21 -21.94 8.33 -4.76
C ALA A 21 -20.92 8.56 -5.88
N THR A 22 -19.87 9.29 -5.61
CA THR A 22 -18.70 9.36 -6.48
C THR A 22 -18.25 7.92 -6.66
N ALA A 23 -18.46 7.37 -7.85
CA ALA A 23 -17.91 6.06 -8.20
C ALA A 23 -16.41 6.16 -7.95
N GLY A 24 -15.88 5.39 -6.99
CA GLY A 24 -14.45 5.30 -6.75
C GLY A 24 -13.78 4.92 -8.07
N THR A 25 -12.62 5.47 -8.32
CA THR A 25 -11.84 5.10 -9.51
C THR A 25 -11.61 3.59 -9.54
N ASN A 26 -11.64 3.03 -10.72
CA ASN A 26 -11.23 1.65 -11.00
C ASN A 26 -9.75 1.57 -11.43
N ASP A 27 -8.96 2.55 -11.08
CA ASP A 27 -7.52 2.52 -11.33
C ASP A 27 -6.75 1.98 -10.13
N ILE A 28 -5.68 1.27 -10.41
CA ILE A 28 -4.59 0.98 -9.47
C ILE A 28 -3.27 1.47 -10.06
N LEU A 29 -2.32 1.81 -9.20
CA LEU A 29 -0.96 2.15 -9.60
C LEU A 29 -0.04 0.95 -9.42
N ILE A 30 0.89 0.78 -10.38
CA ILE A 30 1.98 -0.20 -10.30
C ILE A 30 3.28 0.54 -10.56
N GLY A 31 4.19 0.53 -9.58
CA GLY A 31 5.54 1.05 -9.75
C GLY A 31 6.48 -0.02 -10.31
N LEU A 32 7.17 0.29 -11.41
CA LEU A 32 8.15 -0.60 -12.01
C LEU A 32 9.57 -0.16 -11.66
N ASP A 33 10.41 -1.10 -11.20
CA ASP A 33 11.84 -0.89 -11.02
C ASP A 33 12.62 -1.80 -11.97
N SER A 34 13.28 -1.23 -12.97
CA SER A 34 14.07 -1.99 -13.95
C SER A 34 15.58 -1.91 -13.71
N LYS A 35 16.03 -1.24 -12.66
CA LYS A 35 17.45 -1.04 -12.35
C LYS A 35 18.01 -2.03 -11.32
N ILE A 36 17.14 -2.79 -10.62
CA ILE A 36 17.55 -3.84 -9.70
C ILE A 36 17.24 -5.19 -10.34
N THR A 37 18.23 -6.06 -10.40
CA THR A 37 18.09 -7.44 -10.87
C THR A 37 18.75 -8.40 -9.87
N TYR A 38 18.52 -9.69 -10.01
CA TYR A 38 19.09 -10.70 -9.15
C TYR A 38 19.85 -11.74 -9.96
N GLY A 39 21.13 -11.93 -9.62
CA GLY A 39 22.02 -12.95 -10.18
C GLY A 39 22.28 -14.09 -9.18
N PRO A 40 23.17 -15.04 -9.54
CA PRO A 40 23.54 -16.13 -8.65
C PRO A 40 24.11 -15.66 -7.29
N ASP A 41 24.77 -14.51 -7.28
CA ASP A 41 25.46 -13.97 -6.10
C ASP A 41 24.65 -12.93 -5.34
N GLY A 42 23.39 -12.69 -5.75
CA GLY A 42 22.48 -11.74 -5.09
C GLY A 42 22.05 -10.57 -5.96
N GLN A 43 21.73 -9.44 -5.30
CA GLN A 43 21.26 -8.23 -5.95
C GLN A 43 22.33 -7.59 -6.82
N ILE A 44 21.93 -7.17 -8.02
CA ILE A 44 22.74 -6.44 -8.99
C ILE A 44 22.08 -5.08 -9.22
N ASN A 45 22.82 -4.01 -8.93
CA ASN A 45 22.39 -2.65 -9.25
C ASN A 45 22.84 -2.29 -10.67
N GLY A 46 21.88 -1.97 -11.53
CA GLY A 46 22.10 -1.53 -12.90
C GLY A 46 21.96 -0.02 -13.08
N ALA A 47 22.19 0.44 -14.31
CA ALA A 47 21.91 1.81 -14.71
C ALA A 47 20.43 2.16 -14.51
N PRO A 48 20.09 3.44 -14.22
CA PRO A 48 18.73 3.92 -14.37
C PRO A 48 18.23 3.57 -15.78
N ALA A 49 17.13 2.89 -15.88
CA ALA A 49 16.60 2.39 -17.12
C ALA A 49 15.09 2.70 -17.22
N ASN A 50 14.28 1.79 -17.70
CA ASN A 50 12.88 1.98 -18.01
C ASN A 50 11.96 1.88 -16.77
N ASP A 51 12.34 2.51 -15.66
CA ASP A 51 11.42 2.65 -14.53
C ASP A 51 10.15 3.38 -14.99
N ALA A 52 9.01 2.97 -14.49
CA ALA A 52 7.75 3.61 -14.81
C ALA A 52 6.73 3.44 -13.68
N VAL A 53 5.72 4.29 -13.70
CA VAL A 53 4.48 4.10 -12.95
C VAL A 53 3.37 3.81 -13.95
N LEU A 54 2.79 2.61 -13.85
CA LEU A 54 1.63 2.23 -14.64
C LEU A 54 0.36 2.66 -13.94
N VAL A 55 -0.59 3.17 -14.71
CA VAL A 55 -2.00 3.31 -14.30
C VAL A 55 -2.75 2.17 -14.95
N MET A 56 -3.28 1.27 -14.14
CA MET A 56 -4.01 0.08 -14.57
C MET A 56 -5.50 0.30 -14.37
N ASP A 57 -6.28 0.14 -15.43
CA ASP A 57 -7.74 0.11 -15.37
C ASP A 57 -8.21 -1.32 -15.01
N ILE A 58 -8.96 -1.43 -13.92
CA ILE A 58 -9.57 -2.66 -13.41
C ILE A 58 -11.10 -2.59 -13.46
N SER A 59 -11.70 -1.82 -14.39
CA SER A 59 -13.17 -1.74 -14.61
C SER A 59 -13.75 -3.10 -14.96
N ASP A 60 -13.02 -3.91 -15.74
CA ASP A 60 -13.23 -5.36 -15.84
C ASP A 60 -12.22 -6.03 -14.92
N PRO A 61 -12.59 -6.40 -13.69
CA PRO A 61 -11.62 -6.87 -12.71
C PRO A 61 -10.95 -8.20 -13.11
N ALA A 62 -11.57 -8.98 -13.99
CA ALA A 62 -10.96 -10.21 -14.52
C ALA A 62 -9.95 -9.95 -15.66
N LYS A 63 -9.94 -8.73 -16.23
CA LYS A 63 -9.11 -8.36 -17.38
C LYS A 63 -8.52 -6.97 -17.21
N PRO A 64 -7.61 -6.78 -16.23
CA PRO A 64 -6.93 -5.51 -16.04
C PRO A 64 -6.15 -5.10 -17.30
N ARG A 65 -6.07 -3.79 -17.57
CA ARG A 65 -5.35 -3.26 -18.73
C ARG A 65 -4.54 -2.02 -18.36
N ILE A 66 -3.41 -1.84 -19.01
CA ILE A 66 -2.60 -0.63 -18.84
C ILE A 66 -3.32 0.54 -19.53
N ARG A 67 -3.72 1.56 -18.76
CA ARG A 67 -4.32 2.81 -19.25
C ARG A 67 -3.24 3.83 -19.60
N ALA A 68 -2.18 3.89 -18.79
CA ALA A 68 -1.04 4.78 -19.02
C ALA A 68 0.25 4.21 -18.42
N SER A 69 1.38 4.68 -18.95
CA SER A 69 2.72 4.44 -18.42
C SER A 69 3.47 5.77 -18.36
N LEU A 70 3.89 6.17 -17.17
CA LEU A 70 4.64 7.39 -16.91
C LEU A 70 6.10 7.02 -16.64
N PRO A 71 7.08 7.62 -17.35
CA PRO A 71 8.51 7.33 -17.14
C PRO A 71 9.01 8.03 -15.86
N LEU A 72 8.65 7.47 -14.71
CA LEU A 72 9.02 7.97 -13.39
C LEU A 72 9.88 6.93 -12.67
N ALA A 73 10.93 7.41 -12.00
CA ALA A 73 11.76 6.55 -11.18
C ALA A 73 10.92 5.90 -10.07
N ASN A 74 11.13 4.63 -9.86
CA ASN A 74 10.55 3.87 -8.75
C ASN A 74 11.60 2.89 -8.22
N SER A 75 11.39 2.33 -7.03
CA SER A 75 12.37 1.45 -6.43
C SER A 75 11.73 0.26 -5.73
N LEU A 76 12.37 -0.91 -5.90
CA LEU A 76 12.12 -2.11 -5.12
C LEU A 76 12.54 -1.95 -3.63
N LEU A 77 13.51 -1.07 -3.34
CA LEU A 77 14.05 -0.93 -1.99
C LEU A 77 13.11 -0.14 -1.08
N GLY A 78 12.24 -0.85 -0.41
CA GLY A 78 11.20 -0.36 0.50
C GLY A 78 9.95 -1.23 0.40
N PRO A 79 9.00 -1.11 1.33
CA PRO A 79 7.75 -1.84 1.23
C PRO A 79 6.99 -1.48 -0.05
N PRO A 80 6.26 -2.43 -0.65
CA PRO A 80 5.57 -2.23 -1.93
C PRO A 80 4.33 -1.32 -1.82
N THR A 81 4.35 -0.37 -0.88
CA THR A 81 3.29 0.59 -0.56
C THR A 81 3.74 2.04 -0.65
N ASN A 82 4.79 2.30 -1.45
CA ASN A 82 5.33 3.64 -1.69
C ASN A 82 4.46 4.51 -2.64
N LEU A 83 3.26 4.06 -2.97
CA LEU A 83 2.33 4.76 -3.86
C LEU A 83 0.89 4.56 -3.40
N GLN A 84 0.00 5.52 -3.70
CA GLN A 84 -1.43 5.43 -3.43
C GLN A 84 -2.21 6.46 -4.25
N ILE A 85 -3.49 6.18 -4.50
CA ILE A 85 -4.44 7.09 -5.16
C ILE A 85 -5.29 7.78 -4.09
N THR A 86 -5.58 9.08 -4.26
CA THR A 86 -6.51 9.82 -3.40
C THR A 86 -7.92 9.21 -3.41
N PRO A 87 -8.71 9.38 -2.33
CA PRO A 87 -10.05 8.77 -2.24
C PRO A 87 -11.00 9.20 -3.38
N ASP A 88 -10.83 10.42 -3.90
CA ASP A 88 -11.61 10.95 -5.03
C ASP A 88 -11.11 10.47 -6.41
N GLY A 89 -10.01 9.71 -6.43
CA GLY A 89 -9.42 9.14 -7.63
C GLY A 89 -8.67 10.10 -8.53
N LYS A 90 -8.44 11.34 -8.11
CA LYS A 90 -7.89 12.38 -8.99
C LYS A 90 -6.38 12.42 -9.00
N LEU A 91 -5.73 12.12 -7.88
CA LEU A 91 -4.29 12.16 -7.77
C LEU A 91 -3.70 10.81 -7.43
N GLY A 92 -2.56 10.49 -8.05
CA GLY A 92 -1.64 9.44 -7.61
C GLY A 92 -0.42 10.07 -6.94
N LEU A 93 -0.07 9.60 -5.74
CA LEU A 93 1.18 9.95 -5.06
C LEU A 93 2.13 8.77 -5.14
N VAL A 94 3.41 9.02 -5.51
CA VAL A 94 4.43 7.98 -5.64
C VAL A 94 5.74 8.47 -5.05
N ALA A 95 6.22 7.81 -4.01
CA ALA A 95 7.51 8.10 -3.38
C ALA A 95 8.61 7.26 -4.04
N ASN A 96 9.74 7.89 -4.40
CA ASN A 96 10.91 7.18 -4.91
C ASN A 96 11.95 7.01 -3.80
N SER A 97 12.20 5.76 -3.38
CA SER A 97 13.06 5.45 -2.25
C SER A 97 14.54 5.66 -2.56
N VAL A 98 15.02 5.17 -3.70
CA VAL A 98 16.42 5.32 -4.10
C VAL A 98 16.55 5.67 -5.58
N MET A 99 17.65 6.34 -5.91
CA MET A 99 18.16 6.51 -7.26
C MET A 99 19.48 5.77 -7.39
N HIS A 100 19.88 5.44 -8.61
CA HIS A 100 21.18 4.84 -8.88
C HIS A 100 22.15 5.89 -9.42
N VAL A 101 23.32 5.96 -8.83
CA VAL A 101 24.43 6.79 -9.29
C VAL A 101 25.61 5.92 -9.70
N GLN A 102 26.37 6.36 -10.71
CA GLN A 102 27.53 5.63 -11.15
C GLN A 102 28.75 6.01 -10.30
N GLU A 103 29.41 5.01 -9.73
CA GLU A 103 30.70 5.15 -9.03
C GLU A 103 31.72 4.25 -9.75
N GLY A 104 32.60 4.85 -10.55
CA GLY A 104 33.53 4.09 -11.40
C GLY A 104 32.79 3.23 -12.42
N ASN A 105 33.00 1.93 -12.38
CA ASN A 105 32.31 0.95 -13.25
C ASN A 105 31.06 0.29 -12.60
N ALA A 106 30.70 0.70 -11.40
CA ALA A 106 29.58 0.13 -10.66
C ALA A 106 28.42 1.13 -10.49
N TRP A 107 27.21 0.62 -10.36
CA TRP A 107 26.03 1.39 -9.98
C TRP A 107 25.74 1.19 -8.50
N LYS A 108 25.42 2.27 -7.82
CA LYS A 108 25.13 2.27 -6.38
C LYS A 108 23.78 2.91 -6.12
N ALA A 109 22.97 2.23 -5.31
CA ALA A 109 21.72 2.78 -4.80
C ALA A 109 22.02 3.83 -3.73
N VAL A 110 21.48 5.03 -3.90
CA VAL A 110 21.57 6.13 -2.93
C VAL A 110 20.17 6.64 -2.58
N PRO A 111 19.92 7.09 -1.33
CA PRO A 111 18.64 7.63 -0.95
C PRO A 111 18.18 8.78 -1.85
N ASP A 112 16.94 8.73 -2.33
CA ASP A 112 16.22 9.84 -2.97
C ASP A 112 15.40 10.61 -1.93
N ASN A 113 14.66 11.63 -2.37
CA ASN A 113 13.75 12.43 -1.54
C ASN A 113 12.54 12.95 -2.33
N LYS A 114 12.13 12.23 -3.37
CA LYS A 114 11.07 12.67 -4.29
C LYS A 114 9.73 12.00 -3.98
N LEU A 115 8.68 12.82 -3.99
CA LEU A 115 7.29 12.42 -4.06
C LEU A 115 6.71 12.97 -5.36
N TYR A 116 6.36 12.09 -6.30
CA TYR A 116 5.71 12.46 -7.56
C TYR A 116 4.20 12.62 -7.35
N VAL A 117 3.62 13.63 -7.99
CA VAL A 117 2.18 13.91 -8.00
C VAL A 117 1.66 13.74 -9.42
N ILE A 118 0.77 12.78 -9.60
CA ILE A 118 0.20 12.41 -10.91
C ILE A 118 -1.25 12.85 -10.96
N ASP A 119 -1.63 13.63 -11.98
CA ASP A 119 -3.02 13.92 -12.32
C ASP A 119 -3.59 12.73 -13.10
N LEU A 120 -4.47 11.97 -12.45
CA LEU A 120 -5.15 10.80 -13.02
C LEU A 120 -6.39 11.16 -13.84
N THR A 121 -6.84 12.43 -13.77
CA THR A 121 -8.00 12.92 -14.55
C THR A 121 -7.62 13.38 -15.94
N ALA A 122 -6.33 13.65 -16.16
CA ALA A 122 -5.82 13.99 -17.49
C ALA A 122 -5.86 12.75 -18.42
N GLU A 123 -6.03 12.99 -19.71
CA GLU A 123 -6.00 11.95 -20.74
C GLU A 123 -4.89 12.24 -21.78
N PRO A 124 -3.78 11.50 -21.72
CA PRO A 124 -3.37 10.49 -20.73
C PRO A 124 -3.02 11.10 -19.35
N PRO A 125 -3.01 10.31 -18.26
CA PRO A 125 -2.49 10.71 -16.96
C PRO A 125 -1.09 11.31 -17.06
N LYS A 126 -0.78 12.33 -16.24
CA LYS A 126 0.48 13.06 -16.32
C LYS A 126 1.05 13.46 -14.98
N LEU A 127 2.38 13.53 -14.88
CA LEU A 127 3.06 14.17 -13.76
C LEU A 127 2.74 15.67 -13.75
N ILE A 128 2.29 16.18 -12.60
CA ILE A 128 1.99 17.61 -12.42
C ILE A 128 2.92 18.30 -11.42
N ASP A 129 3.53 17.56 -10.52
CA ASP A 129 4.48 18.10 -9.54
C ASP A 129 5.47 17.05 -9.04
N THR A 130 6.58 17.51 -8.45
CA THR A 130 7.54 16.68 -7.71
C THR A 130 7.90 17.40 -6.42
N VAL A 131 7.40 16.88 -5.31
CA VAL A 131 7.58 17.44 -3.97
C VAL A 131 8.80 16.83 -3.31
N THR A 132 9.64 17.66 -2.65
CA THR A 132 10.74 17.19 -1.83
C THR A 132 10.22 16.78 -0.46
N VAL A 133 10.54 15.55 -0.04
CA VAL A 133 10.21 14.96 1.27
C VAL A 133 11.50 14.49 1.98
N GLY A 134 11.38 13.79 3.10
CA GLY A 134 12.54 13.27 3.83
C GLY A 134 13.34 12.23 3.04
N ARG A 135 14.53 11.87 3.54
CA ARG A 135 15.47 10.96 2.85
C ARG A 135 14.97 9.52 2.83
N GLN A 136 15.08 8.89 1.67
CA GLN A 136 14.65 7.52 1.38
C GLN A 136 13.15 7.33 1.69
N PRO A 137 12.27 8.12 1.04
CA PRO A 137 10.83 7.99 1.24
C PRO A 137 10.37 6.62 0.74
N SER A 138 9.50 5.98 1.51
CA SER A 138 9.14 4.57 1.37
C SER A 138 7.62 4.40 1.44
N GLY A 139 7.10 3.54 2.30
CA GLY A 139 5.65 3.37 2.42
C GLY A 139 4.93 4.67 2.78
N LEU A 140 3.82 4.93 2.11
CA LEU A 140 3.00 6.13 2.32
C LEU A 140 1.54 5.77 2.59
N SER A 141 0.81 6.69 3.22
CA SER A 141 -0.63 6.59 3.45
C SER A 141 -1.28 7.95 3.26
N ILE A 142 -2.42 7.98 2.55
CA ILE A 142 -3.28 9.16 2.38
C ILE A 142 -4.47 9.03 3.31
N SER A 143 -4.91 10.13 3.93
CA SER A 143 -6.11 10.18 4.77
C SER A 143 -7.38 9.85 3.98
N ARG A 144 -8.42 9.31 4.62
CA ARG A 144 -9.73 9.08 3.99
C ARG A 144 -10.41 10.36 3.50
N LYS A 145 -10.05 11.51 4.06
CA LYS A 145 -10.51 12.82 3.57
C LYS A 145 -9.77 13.26 2.30
N GLY A 146 -8.60 12.67 2.02
CA GLY A 146 -7.77 13.04 0.88
C GLY A 146 -7.03 14.37 1.06
N ASP A 147 -6.95 14.89 2.27
CA ASP A 147 -6.36 16.19 2.61
C ASP A 147 -4.94 16.11 3.18
N LEU A 148 -4.53 14.92 3.63
CA LEU A 148 -3.24 14.67 4.26
C LEU A 148 -2.61 13.37 3.73
N ALA A 149 -1.29 13.38 3.54
CA ALA A 149 -0.52 12.16 3.35
C ALA A 149 0.66 12.11 4.32
N LEU A 150 1.00 10.92 4.78
CA LEU A 150 2.19 10.63 5.57
C LEU A 150 3.11 9.71 4.77
N ILE A 151 4.42 10.01 4.80
CA ILE A 151 5.44 9.23 4.09
C ILE A 151 6.53 8.83 5.09
N ALA A 152 6.77 7.53 5.23
CA ALA A 152 7.85 7.01 6.06
C ALA A 152 9.20 7.21 5.36
N ASN A 153 10.17 7.86 6.01
CA ASN A 153 11.50 8.15 5.48
C ASN A 153 12.53 7.26 6.17
N ARG A 154 13.02 6.23 5.45
CA ARG A 154 13.89 5.20 6.05
C ARG A 154 15.22 5.78 6.54
N ASP A 155 15.97 6.43 5.66
CA ASP A 155 17.26 7.02 6.00
C ASP A 155 17.10 8.32 6.80
N GLY A 156 16.00 9.06 6.58
CA GLY A 156 15.63 10.25 7.36
C GLY A 156 15.24 9.96 8.79
N LYS A 157 14.84 8.71 9.11
CA LYS A 157 14.33 8.30 10.44
C LYS A 157 13.20 9.23 10.92
N SER A 158 12.29 9.53 10.00
CA SER A 158 11.23 10.50 10.18
C SER A 158 9.98 10.10 9.38
N VAL A 159 8.90 10.83 9.59
CA VAL A 159 7.70 10.80 8.77
C VAL A 159 7.48 12.18 8.18
N SER A 160 7.43 12.29 6.84
CA SER A 160 7.02 13.53 6.18
C SER A 160 5.52 13.70 6.26
N VAL A 161 5.07 14.92 6.57
CA VAL A 161 3.67 15.34 6.58
C VAL A 161 3.42 16.17 5.32
N VAL A 162 2.46 15.75 4.52
CA VAL A 162 2.16 16.35 3.22
C VAL A 162 0.69 16.75 3.17
N SER A 163 0.43 18.04 2.95
CA SER A 163 -0.91 18.61 2.76
C SER A 163 -1.36 18.43 1.31
N ILE A 164 -2.63 18.10 1.11
CA ILE A 164 -3.26 17.93 -0.21
C ILE A 164 -4.48 18.84 -0.29
N GLN A 165 -4.45 19.81 -1.21
CA GLN A 165 -5.54 20.78 -1.43
C GLN A 165 -5.88 20.86 -2.92
N GLY A 166 -6.88 20.10 -3.35
CA GLY A 166 -7.17 19.91 -4.76
C GLY A 166 -5.99 19.22 -5.48
N THR A 167 -5.36 19.91 -6.44
CA THR A 167 -4.15 19.41 -7.13
C THR A 167 -2.84 19.93 -6.51
N THR A 168 -2.92 20.75 -5.46
CA THR A 168 -1.74 21.28 -4.78
C THR A 168 -1.30 20.34 -3.68
N VAL A 169 -0.08 19.85 -3.75
CA VAL A 169 0.53 18.92 -2.79
C VAL A 169 1.80 19.55 -2.23
N LYS A 170 1.92 19.64 -0.91
CA LYS A 170 3.07 20.32 -0.25
C LYS A 170 3.55 19.53 0.96
N ALA A 171 4.86 19.32 1.07
CA ALA A 171 5.47 18.92 2.33
C ALA A 171 5.42 20.10 3.31
N ILE A 172 4.80 19.88 4.47
CA ILE A 172 4.55 20.94 5.47
C ILE A 172 5.31 20.72 6.77
N ALA A 173 5.68 19.46 7.07
CA ALA A 173 6.48 19.12 8.25
C ALA A 173 7.23 17.80 8.05
N GLU A 174 8.22 17.57 8.89
CA GLU A 174 8.92 16.30 9.04
C GLU A 174 8.98 15.96 10.54
N VAL A 175 8.44 14.80 10.93
CA VAL A 175 8.33 14.34 12.32
C VAL A 175 9.42 13.30 12.57
N PRO A 176 10.44 13.60 13.40
CA PRO A 176 11.47 12.61 13.76
C PRO A 176 10.87 11.44 14.54
N VAL A 177 11.21 10.21 14.14
CA VAL A 177 10.83 8.97 14.85
C VAL A 177 12.06 8.21 15.36
N GLU A 178 13.26 8.79 15.20
CA GLU A 178 14.55 8.34 15.70
C GLU A 178 15.04 6.98 15.18
N GLN A 179 14.20 6.25 14.48
CA GLN A 179 14.46 4.92 13.94
C GLN A 179 14.12 4.86 12.46
N GLN A 180 14.63 3.85 11.76
CA GLN A 180 14.29 3.65 10.36
C GLN A 180 12.79 3.37 10.20
N ALA A 181 12.08 4.25 9.47
CA ALA A 181 10.65 4.15 9.21
C ALA A 181 10.41 3.49 7.85
N ALA A 182 9.79 2.30 7.82
CA ALA A 182 9.53 1.57 6.57
C ALA A 182 8.20 1.92 5.92
N ALA A 183 7.11 1.81 6.66
CA ALA A 183 5.75 2.12 6.20
C ALA A 183 4.96 2.86 7.27
N VAL A 184 3.92 3.56 6.86
CA VAL A 184 2.99 4.26 7.73
C VAL A 184 1.56 4.02 7.26
N ALA A 185 0.61 3.92 8.21
CA ALA A 185 -0.81 3.83 7.93
C ALA A 185 -1.59 4.86 8.76
N ILE A 186 -2.43 5.66 8.13
CA ILE A 186 -3.34 6.61 8.79
C ILE A 186 -4.62 5.86 9.18
N ALA A 187 -5.07 6.03 10.40
CA ALA A 187 -6.33 5.48 10.87
C ALA A 187 -7.53 6.02 10.06
N PRO A 188 -8.59 5.23 9.87
CA PRO A 188 -9.78 5.64 9.12
C PRO A 188 -10.46 6.91 9.63
N ASP A 189 -10.35 7.21 10.93
CA ASP A 189 -10.87 8.42 11.56
C ASP A 189 -9.98 9.66 11.34
N GLY A 190 -8.73 9.45 10.88
CA GLY A 190 -7.77 10.50 10.60
C GLY A 190 -7.06 11.09 11.82
N ASN A 191 -7.28 10.56 13.04
CA ASN A 191 -6.78 11.16 14.29
C ASN A 191 -5.44 10.57 14.76
N ARG A 192 -5.00 9.46 14.17
CA ARG A 192 -3.70 8.84 14.46
C ARG A 192 -3.14 8.10 13.25
N ALA A 193 -1.87 7.76 13.33
CA ALA A 193 -1.21 6.86 12.39
C ALA A 193 -0.25 5.93 13.13
N PHE A 194 0.08 4.81 12.48
CA PHE A 194 1.05 3.85 12.97
C PHE A 194 2.19 3.73 11.96
N VAL A 195 3.42 3.68 12.46
CA VAL A 195 4.63 3.62 11.63
C VAL A 195 5.49 2.41 11.99
N CYS A 196 5.89 1.63 10.98
CA CYS A 196 6.84 0.53 11.14
C CYS A 196 8.25 1.08 11.40
N LEU A 197 8.76 0.89 12.61
CA LEU A 197 10.14 1.19 13.00
C LEU A 197 10.96 -0.10 12.84
N ASN A 198 11.29 -0.44 11.57
CA ASN A 198 11.65 -1.80 11.18
C ASN A 198 12.90 -2.35 11.86
N LEU A 199 14.00 -1.59 11.94
CA LEU A 199 15.21 -2.04 12.63
C LEU A 199 15.09 -2.02 14.16
N ALA A 200 14.09 -1.35 14.71
CA ALA A 200 13.80 -1.34 16.14
C ALA A 200 12.81 -2.44 16.58
N ASN A 201 12.22 -3.18 15.62
CA ASN A 201 11.19 -4.19 15.87
C ASN A 201 10.00 -3.62 16.67
N LYS A 202 9.53 -2.45 16.27
CA LYS A 202 8.45 -1.73 16.92
C LYS A 202 7.50 -1.09 15.91
N ILE A 203 6.31 -0.78 16.39
CA ILE A 203 5.35 0.10 15.74
C ILE A 203 5.25 1.38 16.55
N GLY A 204 5.61 2.52 15.95
CA GLY A 204 5.45 3.84 16.56
C GLY A 204 4.03 4.35 16.38
N VAL A 205 3.54 5.15 17.33
CA VAL A 205 2.21 5.76 17.30
C VAL A 205 2.33 7.26 17.09
N LEU A 206 1.63 7.77 16.10
CA LEU A 206 1.54 9.18 15.76
C LEU A 206 0.13 9.69 16.06
N SER A 207 0.01 10.85 16.70
CA SER A 207 -1.25 11.59 16.86
C SER A 207 -1.37 12.62 15.75
N ILE A 208 -2.59 12.79 15.22
CA ILE A 208 -2.92 13.73 14.14
C ILE A 208 -4.03 14.68 14.62
N ASP A 209 -3.77 15.97 14.55
CA ASP A 209 -4.75 17.05 14.77
C ASP A 209 -4.67 18.03 13.59
N GLY A 210 -5.56 17.84 12.61
CA GLY A 210 -5.50 18.53 11.33
C GLY A 210 -4.21 18.22 10.58
N GLU A 211 -3.39 19.24 10.33
CA GLU A 211 -2.07 19.10 9.68
C GLU A 211 -0.92 18.92 10.71
N THR A 212 -1.22 18.98 12.01
CA THR A 212 -0.23 18.77 13.07
C THR A 212 -0.10 17.30 13.40
N VAL A 213 1.10 16.73 13.20
CA VAL A 213 1.42 15.35 13.50
C VAL A 213 2.52 15.29 14.54
N THR A 214 2.31 14.48 15.59
CA THR A 214 3.27 14.30 16.67
C THR A 214 3.52 12.82 16.95
N TYR A 215 4.77 12.48 17.28
CA TYR A 215 5.18 11.14 17.66
C TYR A 215 5.33 11.04 19.17
N ASP A 216 4.68 10.05 19.79
CA ASP A 216 4.83 9.74 21.20
C ASP A 216 5.54 8.39 21.38
N LYS A 217 6.84 8.43 21.63
CA LYS A 217 7.68 7.26 21.85
C LYS A 217 7.24 6.40 23.04
N SER A 218 6.50 6.97 24.01
CA SER A 218 6.00 6.20 25.15
C SER A 218 4.89 5.23 24.76
N LEU A 219 4.28 5.42 23.58
CA LEU A 219 3.24 4.57 23.01
C LEU A 219 3.79 3.52 22.02
N ASP A 220 5.11 3.41 21.87
CA ASP A 220 5.72 2.39 20.99
C ASP A 220 5.26 0.98 21.37
N ILE A 221 4.82 0.24 20.36
CA ILE A 221 4.30 -1.11 20.51
C ILE A 221 5.38 -2.10 20.05
N PRO A 222 5.78 -3.10 20.85
CA PRO A 222 6.65 -4.18 20.38
C PRO A 222 6.02 -4.91 19.20
N SER A 223 6.85 -5.24 18.19
CA SER A 223 6.43 -6.03 17.03
C SER A 223 7.31 -7.28 16.89
N ALA A 224 7.00 -8.13 15.93
CA ALA A 224 7.90 -9.20 15.52
C ALA A 224 9.13 -8.64 14.78
N PHE A 225 10.01 -9.52 14.30
CA PHE A 225 11.26 -9.10 13.70
C PHE A 225 11.04 -8.40 12.35
N ASN A 226 11.56 -7.17 12.23
CA ASN A 226 11.57 -6.36 11.02
C ASN A 226 10.15 -6.03 10.48
N PRO A 227 9.30 -5.28 11.24
CA PRO A 227 8.01 -4.80 10.71
C PRO A 227 8.25 -3.92 9.48
N TYR A 228 7.56 -4.23 8.37
CA TYR A 228 7.88 -3.66 7.09
C TYR A 228 6.68 -3.00 6.40
N ASN A 229 5.52 -3.63 6.44
CA ASN A 229 4.28 -3.08 5.92
C ASN A 229 3.20 -3.05 7.01
N ILE A 230 2.23 -2.15 6.86
CA ILE A 230 1.20 -1.94 7.89
C ILE A 230 -0.06 -1.36 7.24
N ASP A 231 -1.23 -1.82 7.68
CA ASP A 231 -2.51 -1.24 7.27
C ASP A 231 -3.58 -1.40 8.36
N PHE A 232 -4.64 -0.58 8.30
CA PHE A 232 -5.80 -0.64 9.19
C PHE A 232 -6.91 -1.51 8.60
N THR A 233 -7.64 -2.21 9.47
CA THR A 233 -8.96 -2.69 9.07
C THR A 233 -9.89 -1.52 8.75
N PRO A 234 -10.84 -1.66 7.79
CA PRO A 234 -11.69 -0.55 7.36
C PRO A 234 -12.52 0.09 8.47
N ASP A 235 -12.81 -0.64 9.55
CA ASP A 235 -13.51 -0.13 10.73
C ASP A 235 -12.59 0.59 11.73
N GLY A 236 -11.28 0.60 11.48
CA GLY A 236 -10.28 1.27 12.30
C GLY A 236 -9.97 0.60 13.63
N LYS A 237 -10.53 -0.59 13.90
CA LYS A 237 -10.34 -1.26 15.19
C LYS A 237 -8.98 -1.93 15.31
N TYR A 238 -8.49 -2.50 14.23
CA TYR A 238 -7.25 -3.26 14.23
C TYR A 238 -6.26 -2.71 13.22
N VAL A 239 -4.99 -2.86 13.56
CA VAL A 239 -3.86 -2.68 12.65
C VAL A 239 -3.19 -4.03 12.47
N ILE A 240 -2.81 -4.34 11.25
CA ILE A 240 -2.04 -5.54 10.94
C ILE A 240 -0.70 -5.07 10.37
N ALA A 241 0.39 -5.58 10.95
CA ALA A 241 1.75 -5.29 10.51
C ALA A 241 2.44 -6.56 10.04
N SER A 242 2.87 -6.56 8.78
CA SER A 242 3.71 -7.62 8.21
C SER A 242 5.15 -7.46 8.64
N ASN A 243 5.76 -8.55 9.08
CA ASN A 243 7.14 -8.60 9.55
C ASN A 243 7.94 -9.54 8.65
N THR A 244 8.88 -8.99 7.87
CA THR A 244 9.63 -9.73 6.85
C THR A 244 10.70 -10.65 7.42
N GLY A 245 10.93 -10.62 8.73
CA GLY A 245 11.87 -11.49 9.40
C GLY A 245 13.33 -11.26 8.99
N ALA A 246 14.12 -12.32 9.05
CA ALA A 246 15.55 -12.28 8.79
C ALA A 246 15.93 -12.81 7.40
N ALA A 247 14.98 -13.07 6.52
CA ALA A 247 15.19 -13.54 5.15
C ALA A 247 16.07 -14.82 5.03
N LYS A 248 15.96 -15.75 5.99
CA LYS A 248 16.78 -16.98 6.05
C LYS A 248 15.94 -18.23 6.28
N ASN A 249 14.87 -18.40 5.51
CA ASN A 249 13.90 -19.50 5.70
C ASN A 249 13.23 -19.52 7.09
N ASN A 250 13.25 -18.43 7.82
CA ASN A 250 12.49 -18.33 9.04
C ASN A 250 11.01 -18.16 8.72
N THR A 251 10.18 -18.74 9.54
CA THR A 251 8.75 -18.44 9.54
C THR A 251 8.55 -17.03 10.14
N ASP A 252 7.98 -16.15 9.35
CA ASP A 252 7.78 -14.75 9.72
C ASP A 252 6.32 -14.48 10.11
N ALA A 253 6.00 -13.27 10.54
CA ALA A 253 4.76 -13.03 11.28
C ALA A 253 3.94 -11.84 10.76
N GLU A 254 2.62 -11.97 10.88
CA GLU A 254 1.69 -10.86 10.95
C GLU A 254 1.37 -10.57 12.42
N VAL A 255 1.54 -9.32 12.83
CA VAL A 255 1.20 -8.85 14.19
C VAL A 255 -0.10 -8.07 14.14
N ILE A 256 -1.06 -8.46 14.97
CA ILE A 256 -2.38 -7.83 15.06
C ILE A 256 -2.40 -6.95 16.31
N ILE A 257 -2.73 -5.67 16.11
CA ILE A 257 -2.76 -4.65 17.14
C ILE A 257 -4.20 -4.17 17.29
N GLU A 258 -4.73 -4.18 18.52
CA GLU A 258 -5.92 -3.39 18.83
C GLU A 258 -5.54 -1.91 18.81
N ALA A 259 -6.12 -1.16 17.86
CA ALA A 259 -5.74 0.23 17.59
C ALA A 259 -6.59 1.24 18.33
N THR A 260 -7.69 0.80 18.98
CA THR A 260 -8.63 1.66 19.69
C THR A 260 -8.15 2.01 21.10
N GLY A 261 -8.70 3.08 21.66
CA GLY A 261 -8.36 3.51 23.02
C GLY A 261 -7.00 4.21 23.16
N PRO A 262 -6.60 4.55 24.38
CA PRO A 262 -5.40 5.33 24.67
C PRO A 262 -4.09 4.52 24.60
N HIS A 263 -4.16 3.20 24.73
CA HIS A 263 -3.02 2.30 24.79
C HIS A 263 -3.17 1.15 23.79
N PRO A 264 -2.89 1.39 22.50
CA PRO A 264 -2.91 0.33 21.49
C PRO A 264 -1.87 -0.75 21.84
N HIS A 265 -2.20 -2.02 21.60
CA HIS A 265 -1.37 -3.14 22.01
C HIS A 265 -1.56 -4.36 21.12
N VAL A 266 -0.55 -5.23 21.09
CA VAL A 266 -0.61 -6.51 20.35
C VAL A 266 -1.62 -7.43 21.01
N ILE A 267 -2.55 -7.97 20.21
CA ILE A 267 -3.57 -8.91 20.66
C ILE A 267 -3.36 -10.32 20.09
N ASP A 268 -2.67 -10.44 18.95
CA ASP A 268 -2.38 -11.73 18.33
C ASP A 268 -1.16 -11.64 17.43
N VAL A 269 -0.54 -12.80 17.17
CA VAL A 269 0.57 -12.98 16.23
C VAL A 269 0.35 -14.29 15.49
N ILE A 270 0.29 -14.25 14.17
CA ILE A 270 0.20 -15.46 13.36
C ILE A 270 1.34 -15.51 12.36
N SER A 271 1.62 -16.70 11.84
CA SER A 271 2.53 -16.84 10.70
C SER A 271 1.77 -17.19 9.43
N PRO A 272 1.76 -16.33 8.41
CA PRO A 272 1.27 -16.70 7.09
C PRO A 272 2.27 -17.60 6.35
N GLY A 273 3.58 -17.53 6.66
CA GLY A 273 4.66 -18.25 6.01
C GLY A 273 5.97 -17.49 6.05
N ILE A 274 6.79 -17.65 5.03
CA ILE A 274 8.15 -17.09 4.94
C ILE A 274 8.15 -15.83 4.10
N GLY A 275 8.64 -14.71 4.67
CA GLY A 275 8.85 -13.45 3.98
C GLY A 275 7.57 -12.76 3.51
N PRO A 276 6.58 -12.48 4.37
CA PRO A 276 5.46 -11.62 4.02
C PRO A 276 5.97 -10.17 3.91
N GLU A 277 6.10 -9.66 2.71
CA GLU A 277 6.55 -8.27 2.47
C GLU A 277 5.40 -7.39 2.01
N GLY A 278 4.71 -7.80 0.95
CA GLY A 278 3.46 -7.23 0.51
C GLY A 278 2.32 -7.64 1.44
N PHE A 279 1.37 -6.71 1.65
CA PHE A 279 0.19 -6.99 2.46
C PHE A 279 -0.95 -6.06 2.05
N ALA A 280 -2.16 -6.57 2.01
CA ALA A 280 -3.37 -5.78 1.82
C ALA A 280 -4.54 -6.34 2.61
N ILE A 281 -5.40 -5.45 3.09
CA ILE A 281 -6.70 -5.77 3.70
C ILE A 281 -7.80 -5.50 2.68
N ALA A 282 -8.76 -6.41 2.57
CA ALA A 282 -9.91 -6.24 1.68
C ALA A 282 -10.76 -5.03 2.09
N PRO A 283 -11.31 -4.25 1.13
CA PRO A 283 -12.20 -3.14 1.42
C PRO A 283 -13.40 -3.47 2.30
N ASP A 284 -13.89 -4.71 2.27
CA ASP A 284 -14.99 -5.19 3.13
C ASP A 284 -14.54 -5.61 4.53
N GLY A 285 -13.23 -5.59 4.82
CA GLY A 285 -12.64 -5.92 6.11
C GLY A 285 -12.68 -7.40 6.49
N LYS A 286 -13.07 -8.30 5.57
CA LYS A 286 -13.25 -9.73 5.91
C LYS A 286 -12.03 -10.59 5.65
N THR A 287 -11.15 -10.15 4.76
CA THR A 287 -9.95 -10.90 4.39
C THR A 287 -8.73 -9.99 4.31
N ALA A 288 -7.56 -10.60 4.44
CA ALA A 288 -6.26 -10.01 4.17
C ALA A 288 -5.45 -10.95 3.28
N ALA A 289 -4.52 -10.42 2.52
CA ALA A 289 -3.68 -11.18 1.62
C ALA A 289 -2.23 -10.77 1.78
N ALA A 290 -1.34 -11.77 1.87
CA ALA A 290 0.11 -11.59 1.95
C ALA A 290 0.80 -12.41 0.87
N PRO A 291 1.46 -11.79 -0.11
CA PRO A 291 2.47 -12.46 -0.92
C PRO A 291 3.66 -12.86 -0.06
N LEU A 292 4.09 -14.09 -0.20
CA LEU A 292 5.22 -14.68 0.51
C LEU A 292 6.39 -14.85 -0.46
N LEU A 293 7.54 -14.32 -0.11
CA LEU A 293 8.72 -14.34 -0.96
C LEU A 293 9.32 -15.74 -1.07
N LEU A 294 9.15 -16.60 -0.10
CA LEU A 294 9.65 -17.95 0.06
C LEU A 294 11.17 -18.05 -0.20
N GLY A 295 11.94 -18.24 0.85
CA GLY A 295 13.36 -18.57 0.76
C GLY A 295 13.58 -20.07 0.56
N THR A 296 14.71 -20.46 -0.03
CA THR A 296 15.17 -21.86 -0.02
C THR A 296 16.22 -22.05 1.07
N LYS A 297 16.46 -23.29 1.47
CA LYS A 297 17.44 -23.65 2.49
C LYS A 297 18.85 -23.12 2.19
N ASP A 298 19.20 -23.00 0.92
CA ASP A 298 20.54 -22.64 0.45
C ASP A 298 20.60 -21.30 -0.27
N SER A 299 19.50 -20.53 -0.27
CA SER A 299 19.42 -19.22 -0.93
C SER A 299 18.57 -18.23 -0.15
N ASP A 300 18.94 -16.98 -0.25
CA ASP A 300 18.09 -15.89 0.20
C ASP A 300 16.78 -15.90 -0.61
N TRP A 301 15.68 -15.41 -0.03
CA TRP A 301 14.35 -15.44 -0.63
C TRP A 301 14.27 -14.78 -2.02
N PHE A 302 15.13 -13.81 -2.34
CA PHE A 302 15.20 -13.18 -3.66
C PHE A 302 15.78 -14.12 -4.76
N LYS A 303 16.35 -15.27 -4.40
CA LYS A 303 16.86 -16.27 -5.36
C LYS A 303 15.81 -17.29 -5.77
N THR A 304 14.66 -17.32 -5.09
CA THR A 304 13.58 -18.24 -5.47
C THR A 304 12.83 -17.72 -6.69
N LYS A 305 12.52 -18.65 -7.61
CA LYS A 305 11.67 -18.38 -8.77
C LYS A 305 10.19 -18.61 -8.50
N ALA A 306 9.81 -18.86 -7.26
CA ALA A 306 8.44 -19.16 -6.86
C ALA A 306 8.12 -18.49 -5.54
N GLY A 307 6.99 -17.82 -5.49
CA GLY A 307 6.36 -17.28 -4.29
C GLY A 307 5.05 -17.98 -3.99
N GLU A 308 4.36 -17.56 -2.94
CA GLU A 308 3.05 -18.06 -2.56
C GLU A 308 2.17 -16.93 -2.09
N LEU A 309 0.89 -16.94 -2.43
CA LEU A 309 -0.12 -16.04 -1.86
C LEU A 309 -0.78 -16.73 -0.66
N ALA A 310 -0.74 -16.13 0.51
CA ALA A 310 -1.53 -16.53 1.66
C ALA A 310 -2.77 -15.62 1.77
N LEU A 311 -3.97 -16.21 1.68
CA LEU A 311 -5.23 -15.55 1.96
C LEU A 311 -5.63 -15.86 3.40
N MET A 312 -5.98 -14.83 4.15
CA MET A 312 -6.38 -14.92 5.55
C MET A 312 -7.79 -14.37 5.73
N SER A 313 -8.62 -14.99 6.55
CA SER A 313 -9.86 -14.38 7.05
C SER A 313 -9.56 -13.51 8.26
N ILE A 314 -10.28 -12.39 8.38
CA ILE A 314 -10.30 -11.54 9.56
C ILE A 314 -11.60 -11.85 10.32
N GLY A 315 -11.47 -12.52 11.45
CA GLY A 315 -12.58 -12.92 12.30
C GLY A 315 -12.88 -11.93 13.42
N GLU A 316 -13.78 -12.33 14.30
CA GLU A 316 -14.12 -11.56 15.50
C GLU A 316 -12.87 -11.32 16.36
N GLY A 317 -12.76 -10.12 16.95
CA GLY A 317 -11.59 -9.72 17.74
C GLY A 317 -10.31 -9.53 16.89
N GLY A 318 -10.42 -9.32 15.57
CA GLY A 318 -9.25 -9.13 14.70
C GLY A 318 -8.46 -10.42 14.41
N LYS A 319 -8.96 -11.58 14.83
CA LYS A 319 -8.26 -12.85 14.66
C LYS A 319 -8.02 -13.19 13.20
N LEU A 320 -6.75 -13.39 12.83
CA LEU A 320 -6.37 -13.86 11.49
C LEU A 320 -6.32 -15.38 11.44
N THR A 321 -6.77 -15.94 10.31
CA THR A 321 -6.66 -17.37 10.03
C THR A 321 -6.35 -17.58 8.55
N VAL A 322 -5.26 -18.28 8.22
CA VAL A 322 -4.94 -18.64 6.83
C VAL A 322 -6.00 -19.61 6.31
N THR A 323 -6.73 -19.20 5.27
CA THR A 323 -7.86 -19.97 4.71
C THR A 323 -7.57 -20.58 3.35
N ALA A 324 -6.65 -19.98 2.57
CA ALA A 324 -6.27 -20.50 1.27
C ALA A 324 -4.83 -20.10 0.92
N ARG A 325 -4.24 -20.85 -0.02
CA ARG A 325 -2.93 -20.57 -0.60
C ARG A 325 -2.99 -20.75 -2.11
N ALA A 326 -2.17 -19.98 -2.84
CA ALA A 326 -2.00 -20.15 -4.28
C ALA A 326 -0.54 -19.90 -4.68
N PRO A 327 -0.01 -20.58 -5.71
CA PRO A 327 1.33 -20.35 -6.19
C PRO A 327 1.43 -18.96 -6.87
N LEU A 328 2.56 -18.28 -6.67
CA LEU A 328 2.93 -17.04 -7.32
C LEU A 328 4.19 -17.21 -8.17
N GLY A 329 4.54 -16.19 -8.94
CA GLY A 329 5.84 -16.06 -9.58
C GLY A 329 6.96 -15.72 -8.59
N GLY A 330 8.13 -15.38 -9.13
CA GLY A 330 9.32 -15.07 -8.33
C GLY A 330 9.29 -13.65 -7.76
N LEU A 331 9.65 -13.53 -6.50
CA LEU A 331 9.72 -12.28 -5.74
C LEU A 331 8.40 -11.48 -5.89
N PRO A 332 7.27 -12.00 -5.40
CA PRO A 332 6.00 -11.29 -5.46
C PRO A 332 6.00 -10.12 -4.48
N GLU A 333 5.79 -8.89 -4.99
CA GLU A 333 5.94 -7.66 -4.21
C GLU A 333 4.60 -7.06 -3.81
N GLY A 334 3.88 -6.47 -4.73
CA GLY A 334 2.63 -5.78 -4.45
C GLY A 334 1.41 -6.68 -4.51
N VAL A 335 0.42 -6.39 -3.67
CA VAL A 335 -0.91 -7.00 -3.70
C VAL A 335 -1.98 -5.95 -3.52
N VAL A 336 -3.07 -6.02 -4.32
CA VAL A 336 -4.18 -5.07 -4.29
C VAL A 336 -5.50 -5.81 -4.45
N TYR A 337 -6.49 -5.45 -3.64
CA TYR A 337 -7.88 -5.89 -3.83
C TYR A 337 -8.63 -5.01 -4.84
N SER A 338 -9.56 -5.61 -5.57
CA SER A 338 -10.58 -4.85 -6.29
C SER A 338 -11.50 -4.08 -5.32
N PRO A 339 -12.19 -3.01 -5.79
CA PRO A 339 -13.07 -2.19 -4.96
C PRO A 339 -14.13 -2.93 -4.16
N ASN A 340 -14.67 -4.00 -4.71
CA ASN A 340 -15.72 -4.84 -4.12
C ASN A 340 -15.19 -6.10 -3.43
N SER A 341 -13.85 -6.21 -3.24
CA SER A 341 -13.19 -7.33 -2.55
C SER A 341 -13.25 -8.69 -3.27
N ASP A 342 -13.74 -8.74 -4.51
CA ASP A 342 -13.96 -9.99 -5.25
C ASP A 342 -12.73 -10.48 -6.02
N TYR A 343 -11.73 -9.62 -6.20
CA TYR A 343 -10.51 -9.93 -6.94
C TYR A 343 -9.27 -9.45 -6.19
N LEU A 344 -8.15 -10.14 -6.45
CA LEU A 344 -6.80 -9.79 -6.03
C LEU A 344 -5.89 -9.70 -7.25
N TYR A 345 -4.99 -8.73 -7.21
CA TYR A 345 -3.92 -8.52 -8.19
C TYR A 345 -2.59 -8.63 -7.48
N VAL A 346 -1.67 -9.46 -8.01
CA VAL A 346 -0.34 -9.65 -7.44
C VAL A 346 0.72 -9.47 -8.51
N GLY A 347 1.70 -8.61 -8.24
CA GLY A 347 2.85 -8.38 -9.11
C GLY A 347 3.99 -9.35 -8.82
N ASN A 348 4.47 -10.08 -9.84
CA ASN A 348 5.64 -10.95 -9.75
C ASN A 348 6.84 -10.24 -10.34
N TYR A 349 7.75 -9.78 -9.49
CA TYR A 349 8.88 -8.93 -9.87
C TYR A 349 9.80 -9.60 -10.89
N ILE A 350 10.27 -10.82 -10.60
CA ILE A 350 11.22 -11.54 -11.48
C ILE A 350 10.57 -11.93 -12.81
N ASP A 351 9.29 -12.33 -12.78
CA ASP A 351 8.57 -12.78 -13.97
C ASP A 351 8.02 -11.62 -14.81
N GLN A 352 8.04 -10.39 -14.29
CA GLN A 352 7.52 -9.20 -14.97
C GLN A 352 6.06 -9.41 -15.40
N ASP A 353 5.22 -9.88 -14.49
CA ASP A 353 3.81 -10.10 -14.78
C ASP A 353 2.89 -9.81 -13.58
N LEU A 354 1.62 -9.73 -13.89
CA LEU A 354 0.52 -9.56 -12.95
C LEU A 354 -0.31 -10.84 -12.96
N GLN A 355 -0.52 -11.43 -11.79
CA GLN A 355 -1.49 -12.51 -11.56
C GLN A 355 -2.80 -11.94 -11.03
N VAL A 356 -3.91 -12.48 -11.51
CA VAL A 356 -5.27 -12.11 -11.09
C VAL A 356 -5.92 -13.30 -10.42
N PHE A 357 -6.52 -13.08 -9.26
CA PHE A 357 -7.29 -14.10 -8.54
C PHE A 357 -8.71 -13.61 -8.27
N SER A 358 -9.69 -14.51 -8.43
CA SER A 358 -11.07 -14.31 -7.99
C SER A 358 -11.25 -14.90 -6.58
N LEU A 359 -12.04 -14.22 -5.75
CA LEU A 359 -12.43 -14.63 -4.40
C LEU A 359 -13.90 -15.08 -4.33
N ALA A 360 -14.52 -15.39 -5.46
CA ALA A 360 -15.92 -15.77 -5.52
C ALA A 360 -16.25 -16.97 -4.61
N GLY A 361 -17.25 -16.81 -3.76
CA GLY A 361 -17.66 -17.84 -2.82
C GLY A 361 -16.62 -18.19 -1.75
N GLY A 362 -15.66 -17.29 -1.45
CA GLY A 362 -14.57 -17.51 -0.48
C GLY A 362 -13.46 -18.41 -1.01
N LYS A 363 -13.48 -18.74 -2.32
CA LYS A 363 -12.48 -19.58 -2.96
C LYS A 363 -11.48 -18.72 -3.73
N LEU A 364 -10.20 -18.89 -3.43
CA LEU A 364 -9.10 -18.28 -4.17
C LEU A 364 -8.88 -19.05 -5.48
N THR A 365 -9.06 -18.42 -6.63
CA THR A 365 -8.93 -19.06 -7.94
C THR A 365 -8.22 -18.12 -8.91
N GLU A 366 -7.12 -18.56 -9.53
CA GLU A 366 -6.43 -17.78 -10.57
C GLU A 366 -7.32 -17.61 -11.81
N VAL A 367 -7.35 -16.41 -12.38
CA VAL A 367 -8.22 -16.02 -13.49
C VAL A 367 -7.40 -15.61 -14.69
N GLY A 368 -7.60 -16.33 -15.78
CA GLY A 368 -6.94 -16.05 -17.06
C GLY A 368 -5.42 -16.28 -17.06
N PRO A 369 -4.74 -15.92 -18.13
CA PRO A 369 -3.28 -15.95 -18.19
C PRO A 369 -2.69 -14.76 -17.43
N LYS A 370 -1.48 -14.91 -16.89
CA LYS A 370 -0.72 -13.80 -16.30
C LYS A 370 -0.51 -12.69 -17.33
N LEU A 371 -0.81 -11.47 -16.94
CA LEU A 371 -0.63 -10.29 -17.79
C LEU A 371 0.85 -9.86 -17.75
N LYS A 372 1.53 -9.91 -18.89
CA LYS A 372 2.91 -9.41 -18.99
C LYS A 372 2.94 -7.89 -18.85
N LEU A 373 3.88 -7.42 -18.02
CA LEU A 373 4.14 -6.00 -17.79
C LEU A 373 5.42 -5.57 -18.54
N PRO A 374 5.56 -4.28 -18.88
CA PRO A 374 6.75 -3.77 -19.58
C PRO A 374 8.01 -3.68 -18.71
N GLY A 375 7.93 -4.08 -17.43
CA GLY A 375 9.03 -4.09 -16.46
C GLY A 375 8.63 -4.80 -15.18
N GLN A 376 9.50 -4.73 -14.19
CA GLN A 376 9.41 -5.47 -12.92
C GLN A 376 8.50 -4.73 -11.93
N PRO A 377 7.32 -5.27 -11.55
CA PRO A 377 6.42 -4.65 -10.59
C PRO A 377 7.01 -4.70 -9.17
N ALA A 378 7.43 -3.55 -8.66
CA ALA A 378 8.06 -3.39 -7.35
C ALA A 378 7.08 -2.90 -6.27
N SER A 379 5.95 -2.33 -6.67
CA SER A 379 4.94 -1.81 -5.74
C SER A 379 3.58 -1.69 -6.41
N MET A 380 2.51 -1.83 -5.62
CA MET A 380 1.15 -1.74 -6.13
C MET A 380 0.21 -1.23 -5.05
N ARG A 381 -0.65 -0.25 -5.41
CA ARG A 381 -1.73 0.17 -4.53
C ARG A 381 -2.87 0.84 -5.29
N GLY A 382 -4.08 0.75 -4.75
CA GLY A 382 -5.27 1.40 -5.25
C GLY A 382 -5.62 2.69 -4.50
N PRO A 383 -6.85 3.20 -4.69
CA PRO A 383 -7.39 4.33 -3.92
C PRO A 383 -7.52 4.00 -2.44
N VAL A 384 -7.42 5.05 -1.62
CA VAL A 384 -7.83 5.00 -0.20
C VAL A 384 -9.32 4.67 -0.11
N ARG A 385 -9.71 3.82 0.84
CA ARG A 385 -11.09 3.36 1.03
C ARG A 385 -11.53 3.44 2.48
#